data_e8a2fa0fc51e6c31e3ba8621201affd6
#
_entry.id   e8a2fa0fc51e6c31e3ba8621201affd6
#
_cell.length_a   1.000
_cell.length_b   1.000
_cell.length_c   1.000
_cell.angle_alpha   90.00
_cell.angle_beta   90.00
_cell.angle_gamma   90.00
#
_symmetry.space_group_name_H-M   'P 1'
#
loop_
_entity.id
_entity.type
_entity.pdbx_description
1 polymer ?
#
loop_
_entity_poly.entity_id
_entity_poly.type
_entity_poly.pdbx_seq_one_letter_code
_entity_poly.pdbx_strand_id
1 'polypeptide(L)'
;PGGTALNAGQVGSTRAAQYIAARCQGDAPACFDTEAAAALAEMGALADACRADTGNVRALWQHAAEEMSRCGAAIRDPAQIRAYGKQVEAQLAGFAKTVKAGSRTELAMVYRLRDMLLSQHAYLTAMADYTAHGGQSRGSALYTDLTGGVKPFAQLPDTFTFALDETEAPLIQELWFEDGTCKTDWRAPRPIPEDDDFFENVWRSYRETGNID
;
A
#
# COMPACT_ATOMS: atom_id res chain seq x y z
N PRO A 1 15.76 -18.09 -7.49
CA PRO A 1 17.07 -17.71 -7.99
C PRO A 1 17.20 -16.18 -8.06
N GLY A 2 18.11 -15.61 -7.25
CA GLY A 2 18.24 -14.16 -7.11
C GLY A 2 18.69 -13.42 -8.38
N GLY A 3 19.37 -14.11 -9.31
CA GLY A 3 19.83 -13.52 -10.56
C GLY A 3 18.70 -13.08 -11.50
N THR A 4 17.58 -13.76 -11.49
CA THR A 4 16.42 -13.42 -12.33
C THR A 4 15.77 -12.10 -11.89
N ALA A 5 15.60 -11.90 -10.58
CA ALA A 5 15.02 -10.67 -10.05
C ALA A 5 15.91 -9.45 -10.35
N LEU A 6 17.23 -9.59 -10.20
CA LEU A 6 18.18 -8.54 -10.50
C LEU A 6 18.17 -8.19 -12.00
N ASN A 7 18.20 -9.19 -12.88
CA ASN A 7 18.15 -9.00 -14.33
C ASN A 7 16.83 -8.35 -14.78
N ALA A 8 15.70 -8.76 -14.23
CA ALA A 8 14.41 -8.14 -14.53
C ALA A 8 14.39 -6.65 -14.16
N GLY A 9 14.94 -6.29 -12.99
CA GLY A 9 15.09 -4.90 -12.58
C GLY A 9 15.99 -4.10 -13.52
N GLN A 10 17.15 -4.64 -13.90
CA GLN A 10 18.10 -4.00 -14.82
C GLN A 10 17.50 -3.78 -16.21
N VAL A 11 16.90 -4.82 -16.80
CA VAL A 11 16.27 -4.72 -18.12
C VAL A 11 15.09 -3.76 -18.11
N GLY A 12 14.24 -3.85 -17.10
CA GLY A 12 13.09 -2.95 -16.92
C GLY A 12 13.51 -1.49 -16.80
N SER A 13 14.50 -1.19 -15.96
CA SER A 13 15.03 0.16 -15.78
C SER A 13 15.64 0.72 -17.07
N THR A 14 16.43 -0.09 -17.78
CA THR A 14 17.06 0.32 -19.04
C THR A 14 15.99 0.62 -20.10
N ARG A 15 14.99 -0.23 -20.23
CA ARG A 15 13.87 0.01 -21.18
C ARG A 15 13.05 1.23 -20.82
N ALA A 16 12.75 1.45 -19.54
CA ALA A 16 12.07 2.65 -19.08
C ALA A 16 12.88 3.93 -19.42
N ALA A 17 14.18 3.93 -19.13
CA ALA A 17 15.05 5.04 -19.46
C ALA A 17 15.11 5.32 -20.97
N GLN A 18 15.23 4.29 -21.80
CA GLN A 18 15.20 4.41 -23.26
C GLN A 18 13.86 4.94 -23.77
N TYR A 19 12.75 4.48 -23.21
CA TYR A 19 11.42 4.98 -23.55
C TYR A 19 11.27 6.45 -23.21
N ILE A 20 11.64 6.85 -21.99
CA ILE A 20 11.60 8.25 -21.55
C ILE A 20 12.45 9.12 -22.47
N ALA A 21 13.69 8.70 -22.76
CA ALA A 21 14.59 9.46 -23.64
C ALA A 21 14.06 9.61 -25.08
N ALA A 22 13.32 8.59 -25.58
CA ALA A 22 12.83 8.60 -26.95
C ALA A 22 11.44 9.22 -27.12
N ARG A 23 10.60 9.17 -26.09
CA ARG A 23 9.18 9.55 -26.17
C ARG A 23 8.77 10.73 -25.33
N CYS A 24 9.45 10.95 -24.21
CA CYS A 24 9.17 12.07 -23.31
C CYS A 24 10.05 13.27 -23.65
N GLN A 25 10.14 13.60 -24.93
CA GLN A 25 10.87 14.76 -25.42
C GLN A 25 9.88 15.91 -25.59
N GLY A 26 9.75 16.70 -24.58
CA GLY A 26 8.92 17.89 -24.62
C GLY A 26 9.34 18.85 -23.52
N ASP A 27 8.95 20.08 -23.67
CA ASP A 27 9.06 21.06 -22.59
C ASP A 27 8.19 20.63 -21.42
N ALA A 28 8.55 21.05 -20.22
CA ALA A 28 7.70 20.84 -19.05
C ALA A 28 6.30 21.40 -19.33
N PRO A 29 5.23 20.74 -18.84
CA PRO A 29 3.88 21.28 -18.97
C PRO A 29 3.80 22.71 -18.45
N ALA A 30 3.01 23.56 -19.10
CA ALA A 30 2.87 24.97 -18.73
C ALA A 30 2.42 25.19 -17.26
N CYS A 31 1.77 24.18 -16.66
CA CYS A 31 1.36 24.22 -15.25
C CYS A 31 2.49 23.79 -14.29
N PHE A 32 3.64 23.27 -14.76
CA PHE A 32 4.66 22.67 -13.89
C PHE A 32 5.13 23.57 -12.76
N ASP A 33 5.49 24.81 -13.07
CA ASP A 33 5.98 25.76 -12.06
C ASP A 33 4.92 26.08 -11.01
N THR A 34 3.67 26.21 -11.44
CA THR A 34 2.53 26.48 -10.53
C THR A 34 2.26 25.31 -9.61
N GLU A 35 2.21 24.10 -10.17
CA GLU A 35 2.00 22.85 -9.40
C GLU A 35 3.17 22.56 -8.45
N ALA A 36 4.40 22.76 -8.91
CA ALA A 36 5.58 22.59 -8.06
C ALA A 36 5.61 23.60 -6.92
N ALA A 37 5.26 24.87 -7.18
CA ALA A 37 5.17 25.88 -6.14
C ALA A 37 4.09 25.57 -5.11
N ALA A 38 2.92 25.08 -5.55
CA ALA A 38 1.84 24.67 -4.66
C ALA A 38 2.25 23.48 -3.78
N ALA A 39 2.88 22.46 -4.36
CA ALA A 39 3.37 21.29 -3.61
C ALA A 39 4.45 21.68 -2.57
N LEU A 40 5.39 22.54 -2.94
CA LEU A 40 6.41 23.06 -2.02
C LEU A 40 5.80 23.89 -0.89
N ALA A 41 4.77 24.70 -1.18
CA ALA A 41 4.06 25.47 -0.17
C ALA A 41 3.33 24.57 0.84
N GLU A 42 2.67 23.51 0.36
CA GLU A 42 2.02 22.52 1.21
C GLU A 42 3.03 21.80 2.12
N MET A 43 4.16 21.35 1.57
CA MET A 43 5.23 20.74 2.34
C MET A 43 5.79 21.71 3.39
N GLY A 44 6.03 22.99 3.02
CA GLY A 44 6.49 24.01 3.95
C GLY A 44 5.50 24.25 5.09
N ALA A 45 4.21 24.37 4.79
CA ALA A 45 3.16 24.54 5.77
C ALA A 45 3.09 23.36 6.77
N LEU A 46 3.23 22.14 6.30
CA LEU A 46 3.30 20.95 7.16
C LEU A 46 4.54 21.00 8.08
N ALA A 47 5.70 21.34 7.53
CA ALA A 47 6.92 21.48 8.32
C ALA A 47 6.76 22.51 9.42
N ASP A 48 6.20 23.68 9.11
CA ASP A 48 6.00 24.77 10.06
C ASP A 48 4.98 24.42 11.15
N ALA A 49 3.89 23.73 10.80
CA ALA A 49 2.90 23.25 11.75
C ALA A 49 3.46 22.19 12.72
N CYS A 50 4.44 21.41 12.28
CA CYS A 50 5.06 20.37 13.10
C CYS A 50 6.29 20.84 13.90
N ARG A 51 6.80 22.06 13.69
CA ARG A 51 7.93 22.58 14.49
C ARG A 51 7.54 22.80 15.94
N ALA A 52 8.41 22.38 16.86
CA ALA A 52 8.25 22.59 18.29
C ALA A 52 9.63 22.54 18.99
N ASP A 53 9.70 22.96 20.25
CA ASP A 53 10.92 22.85 21.05
C ASP A 53 11.26 21.40 21.40
N THR A 54 10.21 20.55 21.50
CA THR A 54 10.34 19.12 21.75
C THR A 54 9.54 18.32 20.73
N GLY A 55 10.14 17.23 20.23
CA GLY A 55 9.51 16.35 19.24
C GLY A 55 8.89 15.10 19.86
N ASN A 56 7.85 14.57 19.21
CA ASN A 56 7.26 13.28 19.52
C ASN A 56 7.26 12.31 18.32
N VAL A 57 7.74 12.75 17.18
CA VAL A 57 7.66 11.99 15.91
C VAL A 57 8.34 10.63 16.00
N ARG A 58 9.42 10.48 16.76
CA ARG A 58 10.11 9.19 16.94
C ARG A 58 9.25 8.17 17.69
N ALA A 59 8.61 8.60 18.77
CA ALA A 59 7.72 7.76 19.54
C ALA A 59 6.48 7.35 18.73
N LEU A 60 5.91 8.29 17.98
CA LEU A 60 4.79 8.01 17.09
C LEU A 60 5.16 7.05 15.94
N TRP A 61 6.36 7.20 15.37
CA TRP A 61 6.88 6.27 14.38
C TRP A 61 7.00 4.86 14.92
N GLN A 62 7.64 4.72 16.08
CA GLN A 62 7.81 3.41 16.73
C GLN A 62 6.45 2.78 17.05
N HIS A 63 5.55 3.53 17.65
CA HIS A 63 4.21 3.07 17.97
C HIS A 63 3.45 2.59 16.72
N ALA A 64 3.48 3.37 15.64
CA ALA A 64 2.82 2.99 14.40
C ALA A 64 3.42 1.72 13.77
N ALA A 65 4.74 1.54 13.85
CA ALA A 65 5.40 0.33 13.37
C ALA A 65 5.04 -0.90 14.22
N GLU A 66 5.00 -0.77 15.54
CA GLU A 66 4.62 -1.83 16.47
C GLU A 66 3.16 -2.26 16.28
N GLU A 67 2.23 -1.30 16.20
CA GLU A 67 0.81 -1.58 16.00
C GLU A 67 0.57 -2.26 14.64
N MET A 68 1.20 -1.80 13.58
CA MET A 68 1.07 -2.46 12.27
C MET A 68 1.66 -3.88 12.29
N SER A 69 2.78 -4.08 12.98
CA SER A 69 3.36 -5.42 13.16
C SER A 69 2.46 -6.33 13.98
N ARG A 70 1.69 -5.79 14.93
CA ARG A 70 0.78 -6.54 15.78
C ARG A 70 -0.49 -6.97 15.02
N CYS A 71 -1.07 -6.13 14.19
CA CYS A 71 -2.37 -6.40 13.57
C CYS A 71 -2.31 -6.73 12.07
N GLY A 72 -1.27 -6.31 11.36
CA GLY A 72 -1.14 -6.50 9.91
C GLY A 72 -0.09 -7.54 9.47
N ALA A 73 0.56 -8.25 10.41
CA ALA A 73 1.56 -9.28 10.11
C ALA A 73 0.92 -10.58 9.59
N ALA A 74 1.59 -11.73 9.79
CA ALA A 74 1.13 -13.02 9.29
C ALA A 74 -0.15 -13.52 9.99
N ILE A 75 -0.28 -13.27 11.30
CA ILE A 75 -1.48 -13.64 12.07
C ILE A 75 -2.30 -12.37 12.27
N ARG A 76 -3.54 -12.40 11.84
CA ARG A 76 -4.42 -11.23 11.73
C ARG A 76 -5.76 -11.47 12.41
N ASP A 77 -6.16 -10.50 13.22
CA ASP A 77 -7.51 -10.44 13.78
C ASP A 77 -8.32 -9.38 13.03
N PRO A 78 -9.40 -9.73 12.32
CA PRO A 78 -10.20 -8.77 11.56
C PRO A 78 -10.76 -7.62 12.39
N ALA A 79 -11.04 -7.83 13.68
CA ALA A 79 -11.52 -6.77 14.56
C ALA A 79 -10.40 -5.78 14.91
N GLN A 80 -9.19 -6.27 15.18
CA GLN A 80 -8.02 -5.42 15.44
C GLN A 80 -7.58 -4.64 14.20
N ILE A 81 -7.63 -5.23 13.01
CA ILE A 81 -7.38 -4.52 11.74
C ILE A 81 -8.32 -3.32 11.61
N ARG A 82 -9.61 -3.53 11.78
CA ARG A 82 -10.61 -2.44 11.69
C ARG A 82 -10.42 -1.38 12.77
N ALA A 83 -10.11 -1.80 13.99
CA ALA A 83 -9.90 -0.87 15.10
C ALA A 83 -8.65 0.02 14.86
N TYR A 84 -7.55 -0.58 14.45
CA TYR A 84 -6.33 0.16 14.16
C TYR A 84 -6.47 1.01 12.89
N GLY A 85 -7.17 0.55 11.87
CA GLY A 85 -7.48 1.35 10.67
C GLY A 85 -8.15 2.68 11.01
N LYS A 86 -9.14 2.67 11.91
CA LYS A 86 -9.79 3.91 12.42
C LYS A 86 -8.82 4.81 13.19
N GLN A 87 -7.88 4.25 13.94
CA GLN A 87 -6.87 5.04 14.64
C GLN A 87 -5.91 5.72 13.66
N VAL A 88 -5.45 5.01 12.63
CA VAL A 88 -4.59 5.55 11.57
C VAL A 88 -5.30 6.68 10.81
N GLU A 89 -6.57 6.49 10.47
CA GLU A 89 -7.40 7.54 9.83
C GLU A 89 -7.49 8.80 10.71
N ALA A 90 -7.77 8.63 12.00
CA ALA A 90 -7.83 9.74 12.95
C ALA A 90 -6.45 10.43 13.12
N GLN A 91 -5.35 9.67 13.13
CA GLN A 91 -4.00 10.21 13.16
C GLN A 91 -3.68 11.04 11.92
N LEU A 92 -4.05 10.56 10.73
CA LEU A 92 -3.87 11.29 9.48
C LEU A 92 -4.69 12.59 9.48
N ALA A 93 -5.94 12.55 9.90
CA ALA A 93 -6.81 13.73 9.99
C ALA A 93 -6.29 14.78 11.00
N GLY A 94 -5.65 14.34 12.09
CA GLY A 94 -5.07 15.22 13.10
C GLY A 94 -3.57 15.49 12.93
N PHE A 95 -2.93 15.01 11.88
CA PHE A 95 -1.49 14.86 11.75
C PHE A 95 -0.70 16.14 12.08
N ALA A 96 -0.97 17.23 11.39
CA ALA A 96 -0.25 18.50 11.57
C ALA A 96 -0.41 19.11 12.98
N LYS A 97 -1.48 18.76 13.69
CA LYS A 97 -1.73 19.25 15.06
C LYS A 97 -1.00 18.41 16.11
N THR A 98 -0.88 17.10 15.90
CA THR A 98 -0.41 16.15 16.92
C THR A 98 1.05 15.77 16.77
N VAL A 99 1.59 15.75 15.53
CA VAL A 99 2.98 15.40 15.26
C VAL A 99 3.88 16.61 15.45
N LYS A 100 4.93 16.44 16.25
CA LYS A 100 5.91 17.50 16.58
C LYS A 100 7.35 17.03 16.35
N ALA A 101 8.16 17.94 15.83
CA ALA A 101 9.58 17.77 15.55
C ALA A 101 10.40 18.86 16.24
N GLY A 102 11.31 18.46 17.13
CA GLY A 102 12.18 19.36 17.89
C GLY A 102 13.54 19.61 17.21
N SER A 103 13.78 19.04 16.03
CA SER A 103 15.03 19.19 15.29
C SER A 103 14.84 19.08 13.79
N ARG A 104 15.84 19.54 13.01
CA ARG A 104 15.83 19.38 11.55
C ARG A 104 15.77 17.91 11.10
N THR A 105 16.43 17.02 11.81
CA THR A 105 16.40 15.58 11.52
C THR A 105 15.01 15.01 11.76
N GLU A 106 14.33 15.46 12.80
CA GLU A 106 12.96 15.03 13.10
C GLU A 106 11.94 15.58 12.12
N LEU A 107 12.16 16.75 11.50
CA LEU A 107 11.33 17.22 10.40
C LEU A 107 11.33 16.26 9.20
N ALA A 108 12.47 15.67 8.86
CA ALA A 108 12.51 14.64 7.83
C ALA A 108 11.69 13.39 8.22
N MET A 109 11.65 13.05 9.50
CA MET A 109 10.84 11.95 10.00
C MET A 109 9.32 12.25 9.97
N VAL A 110 8.92 13.52 10.05
CA VAL A 110 7.50 13.90 9.90
C VAL A 110 6.93 13.41 8.56
N TYR A 111 7.62 13.67 7.46
CA TYR A 111 7.19 13.21 6.13
C TYR A 111 7.18 11.69 6.03
N ARG A 112 8.23 11.03 6.53
CA ARG A 112 8.29 9.56 6.56
C ARG A 112 7.17 8.95 7.39
N LEU A 113 6.83 9.55 8.53
CA LEU A 113 5.70 9.09 9.34
C LEU A 113 4.38 9.26 8.60
N ARG A 114 4.18 10.39 7.90
CA ARG A 114 2.99 10.60 7.07
C ARG A 114 2.88 9.53 5.99
N ASP A 115 3.95 9.27 5.26
CA ASP A 115 3.99 8.23 4.21
C ASP A 115 3.71 6.83 4.76
N MET A 116 4.29 6.52 5.93
CA MET A 116 4.03 5.25 6.61
C MET A 116 2.56 5.11 7.02
N LEU A 117 1.95 6.14 7.59
CA LEU A 117 0.54 6.12 7.98
C LEU A 117 -0.40 6.03 6.76
N LEU A 118 -0.09 6.70 5.65
CA LEU A 118 -0.82 6.56 4.39
C LEU A 118 -0.74 5.13 3.86
N SER A 119 0.44 4.53 3.88
CA SER A 119 0.63 3.13 3.48
C SER A 119 -0.12 2.18 4.40
N GLN A 120 -0.05 2.40 5.72
CA GLN A 120 -0.81 1.60 6.69
C GLN A 120 -2.31 1.75 6.48
N HIS A 121 -2.81 2.96 6.21
CA HIS A 121 -4.22 3.20 5.90
C HIS A 121 -4.66 2.38 4.69
N ALA A 122 -3.88 2.40 3.61
CA ALA A 122 -4.16 1.60 2.42
C ALA A 122 -4.20 0.09 2.72
N TYR A 123 -3.17 -0.44 3.37
CA TYR A 123 -3.12 -1.87 3.71
C TYR A 123 -4.25 -2.30 4.67
N LEU A 124 -4.53 -1.51 5.70
CA LEU A 124 -5.58 -1.83 6.66
C LEU A 124 -6.98 -1.75 6.02
N THR A 125 -7.19 -0.80 5.11
CA THR A 125 -8.43 -0.71 4.31
C THR A 125 -8.58 -1.93 3.41
N ALA A 126 -7.54 -2.32 2.68
CA ALA A 126 -7.57 -3.51 1.84
C ALA A 126 -7.83 -4.79 2.65
N MET A 127 -7.17 -4.97 3.80
CA MET A 127 -7.37 -6.14 4.66
C MET A 127 -8.79 -6.16 5.27
N ALA A 128 -9.32 -5.02 5.67
CA ALA A 128 -10.67 -4.92 6.22
C ALA A 128 -11.73 -5.20 5.16
N ASP A 129 -11.56 -4.66 3.96
CA ASP A 129 -12.43 -4.89 2.80
C ASP A 129 -12.37 -6.35 2.35
N TYR A 130 -11.16 -6.95 2.28
CA TYR A 130 -10.97 -8.37 1.97
C TYR A 130 -11.78 -9.27 2.89
N THR A 131 -11.71 -9.06 4.20
CA THR A 131 -12.46 -9.86 5.17
C THR A 131 -13.96 -9.56 5.15
N ALA A 132 -14.37 -8.34 4.81
CA ALA A 132 -15.78 -7.96 4.65
C ALA A 132 -16.44 -8.65 3.43
N HIS A 133 -15.65 -8.95 2.39
CA HIS A 133 -16.06 -9.71 1.22
C HIS A 133 -15.92 -11.23 1.39
N GLY A 134 -15.77 -11.72 2.62
CA GLY A 134 -15.68 -13.15 2.92
C GLY A 134 -14.29 -13.75 2.72
N GLY A 135 -13.27 -12.92 2.52
CA GLY A 135 -11.88 -13.36 2.41
C GLY A 135 -11.40 -14.01 3.70
N GLN A 136 -10.68 -15.13 3.55
CA GLN A 136 -10.19 -15.97 4.63
C GLN A 136 -8.67 -16.13 4.56
N SER A 137 -8.10 -16.96 5.42
CA SER A 137 -6.66 -17.24 5.48
C SER A 137 -6.16 -17.82 4.17
N ARG A 138 -5.15 -17.16 3.58
CA ARG A 138 -4.58 -17.54 2.30
C ARG A 138 -3.11 -17.10 2.19
N GLY A 139 -2.30 -17.93 1.58
CA GLY A 139 -0.89 -17.60 1.36
C GLY A 139 -0.14 -17.36 2.67
N SER A 140 0.35 -16.14 2.87
CA SER A 140 1.14 -15.77 4.04
C SER A 140 0.31 -15.10 5.16
N ALA A 141 -1.02 -15.04 5.04
CA ALA A 141 -1.89 -14.40 6.01
C ALA A 141 -2.87 -15.40 6.62
N LEU A 142 -2.89 -15.48 7.96
CA LEU A 142 -3.83 -16.28 8.74
C LEU A 142 -4.79 -15.34 9.47
N TYR A 143 -6.06 -15.41 9.12
CA TYR A 143 -7.12 -14.64 9.78
C TYR A 143 -7.74 -15.47 10.89
N THR A 144 -7.65 -14.96 12.12
CA THR A 144 -8.17 -15.66 13.30
C THR A 144 -9.69 -15.75 13.28
N ASP A 145 -10.21 -16.93 13.63
CA ASP A 145 -11.63 -17.16 13.87
C ASP A 145 -11.80 -18.08 15.08
N LEU A 146 -12.22 -17.49 16.19
CA LEU A 146 -12.41 -18.20 17.46
C LEU A 146 -13.74 -18.94 17.54
N THR A 147 -14.65 -18.75 16.58
CA THR A 147 -16.01 -19.31 16.61
C THR A 147 -16.21 -20.48 15.67
N GLY A 148 -15.64 -20.43 14.48
CA GLY A 148 -15.79 -21.44 13.44
C GLY A 148 -14.47 -21.88 12.80
N GLY A 149 -13.36 -21.32 13.27
CA GLY A 149 -12.04 -21.55 12.68
C GLY A 149 -11.51 -22.98 12.89
N VAL A 150 -10.60 -23.34 12.02
CA VAL A 150 -9.89 -24.63 12.03
C VAL A 150 -8.54 -24.46 12.72
N LYS A 151 -8.20 -25.43 13.58
CA LYS A 151 -6.88 -25.52 14.21
C LYS A 151 -5.92 -26.23 13.23
N PRO A 152 -4.83 -25.59 12.75
CA PRO A 152 -3.92 -26.21 11.78
C PRO A 152 -3.25 -27.49 12.29
N PHE A 153 -2.94 -27.55 13.60
CA PHE A 153 -2.32 -28.70 14.25
C PHE A 153 -2.95 -28.94 15.62
N ALA A 154 -3.20 -30.20 15.95
CA ALA A 154 -3.87 -30.58 17.21
C ALA A 154 -3.13 -30.11 18.47
N GLN A 155 -1.81 -29.94 18.40
CA GLN A 155 -0.94 -29.54 19.51
C GLN A 155 -0.97 -28.04 19.83
N LEU A 156 -1.54 -27.23 18.93
CA LEU A 156 -1.66 -25.78 19.15
C LEU A 156 -2.73 -25.46 20.22
N PRO A 157 -2.62 -24.32 20.91
CA PRO A 157 -3.67 -23.84 21.82
C PRO A 157 -5.03 -23.72 21.11
N ASP A 158 -6.13 -23.87 21.86
CA ASP A 158 -7.49 -23.80 21.32
C ASP A 158 -7.85 -22.40 20.78
N THR A 159 -7.12 -21.39 21.21
CA THR A 159 -7.24 -20.03 20.68
C THR A 159 -6.54 -19.82 19.34
N PHE A 160 -5.80 -20.82 18.86
CA PHE A 160 -5.03 -20.75 17.60
C PHE A 160 -5.84 -21.40 16.47
N THR A 161 -6.96 -20.75 16.14
CA THR A 161 -7.91 -21.19 15.11
C THR A 161 -8.09 -20.10 14.05
N PHE A 162 -8.24 -20.53 12.81
CA PHE A 162 -8.23 -19.64 11.63
C PHE A 162 -9.36 -19.99 10.69
N ALA A 163 -9.91 -18.94 10.04
CA ALA A 163 -10.76 -19.09 8.88
C ALA A 163 -9.88 -19.49 7.67
N LEU A 164 -10.03 -20.70 7.16
CA LEU A 164 -9.23 -21.21 6.04
C LEU A 164 -10.00 -21.06 4.73
N ASP A 165 -9.35 -20.45 3.74
CA ASP A 165 -9.89 -20.35 2.39
C ASP A 165 -9.52 -21.61 1.58
N GLU A 166 -10.49 -22.46 1.33
CA GLU A 166 -10.36 -23.64 0.49
C GLU A 166 -10.88 -23.42 -0.94
N THR A 167 -11.38 -22.23 -1.22
CA THR A 167 -11.93 -21.88 -2.53
C THR A 167 -10.92 -21.14 -3.39
N GLU A 168 -11.01 -21.30 -4.70
CA GLU A 168 -10.28 -20.43 -5.62
C GLU A 168 -10.89 -19.02 -5.53
N ALA A 169 -10.05 -18.01 -5.32
CA ALA A 169 -10.50 -16.62 -5.30
C ALA A 169 -10.60 -16.12 -6.75
N PRO A 170 -11.82 -15.98 -7.31
CA PRO A 170 -12.01 -15.63 -8.72
C PRO A 170 -11.85 -14.13 -8.97
N LEU A 171 -11.55 -13.33 -7.93
CA LEU A 171 -11.54 -11.88 -8.02
C LEU A 171 -10.19 -11.31 -7.59
N ILE A 172 -9.85 -10.16 -8.17
CA ILE A 172 -8.70 -9.33 -7.82
C ILE A 172 -9.22 -8.10 -7.11
N GLN A 173 -8.72 -7.85 -5.89
CA GLN A 173 -8.96 -6.61 -5.17
C GLN A 173 -8.01 -5.53 -5.68
N GLU A 174 -8.56 -4.36 -5.98
CA GLU A 174 -7.82 -3.15 -6.33
C GLU A 174 -8.06 -2.08 -5.28
N LEU A 175 -7.06 -1.25 -5.02
CA LEU A 175 -7.15 -0.15 -4.08
C LEU A 175 -6.43 1.07 -4.65
N TRP A 176 -7.06 2.25 -4.53
CA TRP A 176 -6.48 3.54 -4.94
C TRP A 176 -6.93 4.66 -4.02
N PHE A 177 -6.24 5.79 -4.10
CA PHE A 177 -6.65 7.01 -3.43
C PHE A 177 -7.36 7.93 -4.43
N GLU A 178 -8.52 8.44 -4.05
CA GLU A 178 -9.29 9.41 -4.80
C GLU A 178 -9.83 10.46 -3.84
N ASP A 179 -9.53 11.73 -4.10
CA ASP A 179 -9.92 12.87 -3.26
C ASP A 179 -9.55 12.70 -1.78
N GLY A 180 -8.37 12.14 -1.52
CA GLY A 180 -7.88 11.88 -0.17
C GLY A 180 -8.55 10.72 0.56
N THR A 181 -9.41 9.97 -0.12
CA THR A 181 -10.13 8.81 0.42
C THR A 181 -9.61 7.53 -0.24
N CYS A 182 -9.43 6.49 0.57
CA CYS A 182 -9.07 5.17 0.07
C CYS A 182 -10.32 4.48 -0.49
N LYS A 183 -10.24 4.04 -1.74
CA LYS A 183 -11.30 3.33 -2.47
C LYS A 183 -10.87 1.90 -2.74
N THR A 184 -11.82 0.98 -2.75
CA THR A 184 -11.59 -0.43 -3.13
C THR A 184 -12.59 -0.85 -4.20
N ASP A 185 -12.16 -1.72 -5.08
CA ASP A 185 -12.99 -2.39 -6.07
C ASP A 185 -12.53 -3.83 -6.29
N TRP A 186 -13.40 -4.64 -6.88
CA TRP A 186 -13.16 -6.05 -7.14
C TRP A 186 -13.48 -6.38 -8.58
N ARG A 187 -12.51 -6.90 -9.30
CA ARG A 187 -12.69 -7.30 -10.69
C ARG A 187 -12.32 -8.76 -10.94
N ALA A 188 -12.87 -9.32 -11.99
CA ALA A 188 -12.44 -10.63 -12.47
C ALA A 188 -10.98 -10.57 -12.97
N PRO A 189 -10.19 -11.63 -12.77
CA PRO A 189 -8.91 -11.77 -13.44
C PRO A 189 -9.11 -11.83 -14.96
N ARG A 190 -8.11 -11.36 -15.70
CA ARG A 190 -8.12 -11.56 -17.15
C ARG A 190 -8.07 -13.05 -17.45
N PRO A 191 -8.81 -13.54 -18.48
CA PRO A 191 -8.68 -14.92 -18.90
C PRO A 191 -7.23 -15.20 -19.32
N ILE A 192 -6.78 -16.43 -19.06
CA ILE A 192 -5.48 -16.87 -19.58
C ILE A 192 -5.64 -17.02 -21.09
N PRO A 193 -4.81 -16.36 -21.91
CA PRO A 193 -4.89 -16.50 -23.35
C PRO A 193 -4.59 -17.94 -23.78
N GLU A 194 -5.30 -18.42 -24.79
CA GLU A 194 -5.02 -19.72 -25.43
C GLU A 194 -3.96 -19.61 -26.54
N ASP A 195 -3.50 -18.39 -26.80
CA ASP A 195 -2.56 -18.06 -27.87
C ASP A 195 -1.11 -18.14 -27.34
N ASP A 196 -0.30 -18.98 -27.93
CA ASP A 196 1.13 -19.14 -27.61
C ASP A 196 1.94 -17.85 -27.89
N ASP A 197 1.45 -17.01 -28.80
CA ASP A 197 2.07 -15.72 -29.18
C ASP A 197 1.49 -14.52 -28.36
N PHE A 198 0.87 -14.77 -27.22
CA PHE A 198 0.19 -13.73 -26.42
C PHE A 198 1.10 -12.54 -26.12
N PHE A 199 2.34 -12.77 -25.68
CA PHE A 199 3.27 -11.69 -25.34
C PHE A 199 3.59 -10.80 -26.55
N GLU A 200 3.86 -11.41 -27.70
CA GLU A 200 4.16 -10.72 -28.93
C GLU A 200 2.95 -9.93 -29.46
N ASN A 201 1.76 -10.46 -29.32
CA ASN A 201 0.52 -9.83 -29.72
C ASN A 201 0.19 -8.63 -28.81
N VAL A 202 0.30 -8.77 -27.51
CA VAL A 202 0.12 -7.66 -26.55
C VAL A 202 1.17 -6.56 -26.80
N TRP A 203 2.43 -6.95 -27.04
CA TRP A 203 3.49 -5.98 -27.33
C TRP A 203 3.28 -5.23 -28.65
N ARG A 204 2.79 -5.92 -29.66
CA ARG A 204 2.41 -5.31 -30.94
C ARG A 204 1.26 -4.33 -30.76
N SER A 205 0.18 -4.75 -30.11
CA SER A 205 -0.97 -3.91 -29.80
C SER A 205 -0.56 -2.65 -29.03
N TYR A 206 0.26 -2.80 -27.99
CA TYR A 206 0.77 -1.66 -27.23
C TYR A 206 1.54 -0.67 -28.11
N ARG A 207 2.40 -1.13 -29.03
CA ARG A 207 3.15 -0.24 -29.92
C ARG A 207 2.26 0.49 -30.91
N GLU A 208 1.16 -0.12 -31.33
CA GLU A 208 0.23 0.42 -32.33
C GLU A 208 -0.81 1.35 -31.69
N THR A 209 -1.34 0.98 -30.53
CA THR A 209 -2.49 1.64 -29.92
C THR A 209 -2.17 2.35 -28.60
N GLY A 210 -1.06 2.04 -27.94
CA GLY A 210 -0.74 2.47 -26.58
C GLY A 210 -1.51 1.72 -25.48
N ASN A 211 -2.33 0.72 -25.87
CA ASN A 211 -3.12 -0.07 -24.94
C ASN A 211 -2.54 -1.48 -24.76
N ILE A 212 -2.55 -1.98 -23.53
CA ILE A 212 -2.11 -3.32 -23.14
C ILE A 212 -3.28 -4.24 -22.77
N ASP A 213 -4.51 -3.76 -22.88
CA ASP A 213 -5.74 -4.52 -22.59
C ASP A 213 -6.15 -5.39 -23.78
#